data_7cf9f569132037472bf0e340209da23c
#
_entry.id   7cf9f569132037472bf0e340209da23c
#
_cell.length_a   1.000
_cell.length_b   1.000
_cell.length_c   1.000
_cell.angle_alpha   90.00
_cell.angle_beta   90.00
_cell.angle_gamma   90.00
#
_symmetry.space_group_name_H-M   'P 1'
#
loop_
_entity.id
_entity.type
_entity.pdbx_description
1 polymer ?
#
loop_
_entity_poly.entity_id
_entity_poly.type
_entity_poly.pdbx_seq_one_letter_code
_entity_poly.pdbx_strand_id
1 'polypeptide(L)' 'MARPTNHDRTEKIYRKIEEHPGKKAGFIARLLGLNRSEVTRSLPALEDEGLRLIEDDKGGLWPFKKTK' A
#
# COMPACT_ATOMS: atom_id res chain seq x y z
N MET A 1 20.07 -16.70 -4.27
CA MET A 1 18.99 -16.56 -4.22
C MET A 1 18.53 -15.26 -4.10
N ALA A 2 17.65 -14.98 -4.66
CA ALA A 2 17.22 -13.69 -4.70
C ALA A 2 16.55 -13.40 -3.49
N ARG A 3 16.74 -12.27 -2.97
CA ARG A 3 16.14 -11.97 -1.92
C ARG A 3 14.90 -11.44 -2.23
N PRO A 4 13.99 -11.56 -1.46
CA PRO A 4 12.70 -11.07 -1.75
C PRO A 4 12.80 -9.61 -1.99
N THR A 5 12.22 -9.22 -3.02
CA THR A 5 12.21 -7.84 -3.28
C THR A 5 11.04 -7.34 -2.54
N ASN A 6 10.77 -6.09 -2.69
CA ASN A 6 9.63 -5.50 -2.06
C ASN A 6 8.34 -5.78 -2.77
N HIS A 7 8.40 -6.53 -3.85
CA HIS A 7 7.20 -6.84 -4.58
C HIS A 7 6.16 -7.53 -3.73
N ASP A 8 6.56 -8.54 -2.97
CA ASP A 8 5.62 -9.24 -2.14
C ASP A 8 5.00 -8.29 -1.14
N ARG A 9 5.82 -7.44 -0.57
CA ARG A 9 5.32 -6.51 0.42
C ARG A 9 4.39 -5.49 -0.21
N THR A 10 4.75 -4.93 -1.34
CA THR A 10 3.91 -3.93 -1.97
C THR A 10 2.60 -4.52 -2.41
N GLU A 11 2.61 -5.74 -2.91
CA GLU A 11 1.38 -6.38 -3.30
C GLU A 11 0.47 -6.61 -2.10
N LYS A 12 1.03 -7.03 -1.00
CA LYS A 12 0.24 -7.26 0.18
C LYS A 12 -0.36 -5.96 0.70
N ILE A 13 0.42 -4.91 0.66
CA ILE A 13 -0.07 -3.61 1.11
C ILE A 13 -1.21 -3.15 0.21
N TYR A 14 -1.01 -3.25 -1.09
CA TYR A 14 -2.04 -2.80 -2.01
C TYR A 14 -3.32 -3.62 -1.85
N ARG A 15 -3.15 -4.91 -1.69
CA ARG A 15 -4.30 -5.78 -1.51
C ARG A 15 -5.08 -5.43 -0.26
N LYS A 16 -4.38 -5.13 0.82
CA LYS A 16 -5.06 -4.74 2.05
C LYS A 16 -5.78 -3.42 1.87
N ILE A 17 -5.19 -2.52 1.11
CA ILE A 17 -5.83 -1.25 0.86
C ILE A 17 -7.10 -1.47 0.03
N GLU A 18 -7.05 -2.40 -0.90
CA GLU A 18 -8.24 -2.72 -1.68
C GLU A 18 -9.33 -3.32 -0.82
N GLU A 19 -8.94 -4.14 0.14
CA GLU A 19 -9.92 -4.77 1.02
C GLU A 19 -10.48 -3.77 2.03
N HIS A 20 -9.69 -2.78 2.38
CA HIS A 20 -10.10 -1.80 3.38
C HIS A 20 -9.84 -0.40 2.88
N PRO A 21 -10.56 0.03 1.86
CA PRO A 21 -10.31 1.35 1.30
C PRO A 21 -10.65 2.46 2.27
N GLY A 22 -9.88 3.50 2.22
CA GLY A 22 -10.13 4.64 3.08
C GLY A 22 -9.51 4.54 4.45
N LYS A 23 -8.72 3.50 4.70
CA LYS A 23 -8.06 3.36 5.98
C LYS A 23 -6.67 3.96 5.92
N LYS A 24 -6.17 4.37 7.06
CA LYS A 24 -4.87 5.00 7.12
C LYS A 24 -3.75 3.98 7.04
N ALA A 25 -2.57 4.49 6.74
CA ALA A 25 -1.41 3.62 6.63
C ALA A 25 -1.16 2.83 7.92
N GLY A 26 -1.42 3.45 9.06
CA GLY A 26 -1.23 2.75 10.32
C GLY A 26 -2.13 1.54 10.45
N PHE A 27 -3.37 1.68 9.97
CA PHE A 27 -4.31 0.57 10.03
C PHE A 27 -3.84 -0.57 9.13
N ILE A 28 -3.41 -0.22 7.94
CA ILE A 28 -2.92 -1.23 6.99
C ILE A 28 -1.69 -1.92 7.58
N ALA A 29 -0.79 -1.15 8.16
CA ALA A 29 0.41 -1.72 8.74
C ALA A 29 0.07 -2.71 9.84
N ARG A 30 -0.94 -2.36 10.66
CA ARG A 30 -1.33 -3.25 11.70
C ARG A 30 -1.84 -4.55 11.18
N LEU A 31 -2.62 -4.53 10.12
CA LEU A 31 -3.15 -5.74 9.54
C LEU A 31 -2.05 -6.64 9.02
N LEU A 32 -0.96 -6.05 8.58
CA LEU A 32 0.12 -6.81 7.99
C LEU A 32 1.26 -7.10 8.96
N GLY A 33 1.15 -6.60 10.18
CA GLY A 33 2.23 -6.80 11.13
C GLY A 33 3.45 -5.97 10.81
N LEU A 34 3.24 -4.84 10.15
CA LEU A 34 4.33 -3.97 9.79
C LEU A 34 4.26 -2.68 10.58
N ASN A 35 5.31 -1.88 10.45
CA ASN A 35 5.29 -0.56 11.04
C ASN A 35 4.68 0.39 10.06
N ARG A 36 4.07 1.43 10.57
CA ARG A 36 3.47 2.42 9.71
C ARG A 36 4.49 3.00 8.73
N SER A 37 5.71 3.22 9.20
CA SER A 37 6.72 3.79 8.31
C SER A 37 7.06 2.85 7.18
N GLU A 38 6.92 1.55 7.38
CA GLU A 38 7.20 0.61 6.31
C GLU A 38 6.16 0.72 5.22
N VAL A 39 4.90 0.91 5.61
CA VAL A 39 3.86 1.11 4.62
C VAL A 39 4.11 2.41 3.87
N THR A 40 4.41 3.46 4.59
CA THR A 40 4.66 4.75 3.96
C THR A 40 5.82 4.68 3.00
N ARG A 41 6.88 3.99 3.38
CA ARG A 41 8.02 3.86 2.52
C ARG A 41 7.74 3.05 1.29
N SER A 42 6.77 2.15 1.35
CA SER A 42 6.45 1.32 0.21
C SER A 42 5.57 2.01 -0.82
N LEU A 43 4.99 3.14 -0.47
CA LEU A 43 4.08 3.79 -1.39
C LEU A 43 4.74 4.20 -2.70
N PRO A 44 5.96 4.76 -2.69
CA PRO A 44 6.58 5.08 -3.97
C PRO A 44 6.83 3.84 -4.82
N ALA A 45 7.16 2.73 -4.18
CA ALA A 45 7.38 1.50 -4.93
C ALA A 45 6.09 1.01 -5.56
N LEU A 46 4.97 1.21 -4.87
CA LEU A 46 3.69 0.85 -5.44
C LEU A 46 3.43 1.64 -6.71
N GLU A 47 3.74 2.92 -6.68
CA GLU A 47 3.54 3.73 -7.86
C GLU A 47 4.42 3.28 -9.00
N ASP A 48 5.64 2.89 -8.68
CA ASP A 48 6.55 2.40 -9.71
C ASP A 48 6.02 1.15 -10.37
N GLU A 49 5.26 0.37 -9.64
CA GLU A 49 4.70 -0.84 -10.19
C GLU A 49 3.36 -0.63 -10.84
N GLY A 50 2.91 0.61 -10.87
CA GLY A 50 1.64 0.90 -11.49
C GLY A 50 0.46 0.76 -10.56
N LEU A 51 0.72 0.51 -9.30
CA LEU A 51 -0.35 0.38 -8.33
C LEU A 51 -0.51 1.69 -7.60
N ARG A 52 -1.26 2.56 -8.18
CA ARG A 52 -1.38 3.90 -7.63
C ARG A 52 -2.38 3.99 -6.51
N LEU A 53 -2.15 4.91 -5.63
CA LEU A 53 -3.04 5.11 -4.51
C LEU A 53 -3.42 6.57 -4.41
N ILE A 54 -4.55 6.81 -3.80
CA ILE A 54 -5.01 8.16 -3.56
C ILE A 54 -5.13 8.32 -2.06
N GLU A 55 -4.69 9.44 -1.57
CA GLU A 55 -4.79 9.72 -0.15
C GLU A 55 -5.80 10.82 0.04
N ASP A 56 -6.77 10.59 0.93
CA ASP A 56 -7.80 11.60 1.13
C ASP A 56 -7.38 12.58 2.21
N ASP A 57 -8.27 13.50 2.55
CA ASP A 57 -7.96 14.55 3.52
C ASP A 57 -7.62 14.01 4.89
N LYS A 58 -8.14 12.88 5.22
CA LYS A 58 -7.92 12.31 6.53
C LYS A 58 -6.77 11.34 6.56
N GLY A 59 -6.06 11.23 5.48
CA GLY A 59 -4.94 10.30 5.42
C GLY A 59 -5.34 8.90 5.03
N GLY A 60 -6.59 8.70 4.63
CA GLY A 60 -7.02 7.38 4.20
C GLY A 60 -6.47 7.04 2.84
N LEU A 61 -6.17 5.79 2.64
CA LEU A 61 -5.59 5.35 1.39
C LEU A 61 -6.64 4.61 0.57
N TRP A 62 -6.70 4.97 -0.71
CA TRP A 62 -7.65 4.36 -1.62
C TRP A 62 -6.92 3.81 -2.82
N PRO A 63 -7.29 2.64 -3.28
CA PRO A 63 -6.65 2.11 -4.48
C PRO A 63 -7.15 2.88 -5.70
N PHE A 64 -6.21 3.29 -6.53
CA PHE A 64 -6.58 4.00 -7.74
C PHE A 64 -6.19 3.15 -8.92
N LYS A 65 -7.16 2.47 -9.51
CA LYS A 65 -6.87 1.67 -10.66
C LYS A 65 -7.11 2.46 -11.90
N LYS A 66 -6.14 2.37 -12.84
CA LYS A 66 -6.31 3.03 -14.05
C LYS A 66 -7.28 2.27 -14.82
N THR A 67 -8.36 2.79 -15.19
CA THR A 67 -9.27 2.02 -15.98
C THR A 67 -9.05 2.37 -17.37
N LYS A 68 -9.30 1.61 -18.16
CA LYS A 68 -9.09 1.83 -19.42
C LYS A 68 -10.07 2.13 -20.09
#